data_0f80abbaebf4c9761765cfa867ce1921
#
_entry.id   0f80abbaebf4c9761765cfa867ce1921
#
_cell.length_a   1.000
_cell.length_b   1.000
_cell.length_c   1.000
_cell.angle_alpha   90.00
_cell.angle_beta   90.00
_cell.angle_gamma   90.00
#
_symmetry.space_group_name_H-M   'P 1'
#
loop_
_entity.id
_entity.type
_entity.pdbx_description
1 polymer ?
#
loop_
_entity_poly.entity_id
_entity_poly.type
_entity_poly.pdbx_seq_one_letter_code
_entity_poly.pdbx_strand_id
1 'polypeptide(L)'
;MLDISVTIKRKDGTQESFPVYADSQIAFERWAKTSISAAFDPNGKPKMESLYYLAWLAEKNSGKTVKVFDEWIKEIAAVGHEDGPGN
;
A
#
# COMPACT_ATOMS: atom_id res chain seq x y z
N MET A 1 -13.44 9.16 7.26
CA MET A 1 -12.09 8.63 7.43
C MET A 1 -11.92 7.40 6.56
N LEU A 2 -10.82 7.35 5.83
CA LEU A 2 -10.55 6.19 4.98
C LEU A 2 -10.10 5.01 5.84
N ASP A 3 -10.73 3.87 5.62
CA ASP A 3 -10.41 2.64 6.32
C ASP A 3 -9.97 1.64 5.25
N ILE A 4 -8.67 1.67 4.94
CA ILE A 4 -8.10 0.92 3.84
C ILE A 4 -7.12 -0.12 4.38
N SER A 5 -7.09 -1.28 3.77
CA SER A 5 -6.05 -2.27 4.03
C SER A 5 -5.44 -2.71 2.72
N VAL A 6 -4.21 -3.20 2.78
CA VAL A 6 -3.54 -3.77 1.63
C VAL A 6 -3.20 -5.22 1.92
N THR A 7 -3.29 -6.06 0.91
CA THR A 7 -2.90 -7.46 1.00
C THR A 7 -1.67 -7.66 0.13
N ILE A 8 -0.60 -8.17 0.73
CA ILE A 8 0.69 -8.36 0.07
C ILE A 8 0.90 -9.84 -0.14
N LYS A 9 1.07 -10.24 -1.39
CA LYS A 9 1.42 -11.60 -1.75
C LYS A 9 2.88 -11.64 -2.18
N ARG A 10 3.68 -12.47 -1.51
CA ARG A 10 5.10 -12.58 -1.81
C ARG A 10 5.36 -13.71 -2.79
N LYS A 11 6.50 -13.66 -3.45
CA LYS A 11 6.88 -14.68 -4.43
C LYS A 11 7.05 -16.07 -3.83
N ASP A 12 7.30 -16.15 -2.51
CA ASP A 12 7.42 -17.43 -1.81
C ASP A 12 6.07 -18.06 -1.47
N GLY A 13 4.97 -17.40 -1.81
CA GLY A 13 3.62 -17.90 -1.58
C GLY A 13 2.94 -17.37 -0.32
N THR A 14 3.67 -16.67 0.54
CA THR A 14 3.05 -16.11 1.75
C THR A 14 2.19 -14.90 1.40
N GLN A 15 1.18 -14.66 2.22
CA GLN A 15 0.24 -13.56 2.02
C GLN A 15 -0.10 -12.94 3.37
N GLU A 16 -0.05 -11.63 3.44
CA GLU A 16 -0.39 -10.90 4.65
C GLU A 16 -1.16 -9.64 4.31
N SER A 17 -2.04 -9.23 5.23
CA SER A 17 -2.80 -7.99 5.08
C SER A 17 -2.37 -7.00 6.15
N PHE A 18 -2.31 -5.74 5.79
CA PHE A 18 -1.91 -4.67 6.70
C PHE A 18 -2.87 -3.50 6.57
N PRO A 19 -3.30 -2.92 7.70
CA PRO A 19 -4.11 -1.71 7.63
C PRO A 19 -3.24 -0.53 7.20
N VAL A 20 -3.85 0.40 6.49
CA VAL A 20 -3.19 1.64 6.09
C VAL A 20 -3.57 2.72 7.10
N TYR A 21 -2.74 2.89 8.11
CA TYR A 21 -3.01 3.87 9.17
C TYR A 21 -2.69 5.29 8.68
N ALA A 22 -3.02 6.27 9.52
CA ALA A 22 -2.87 7.67 9.16
C ALA A 22 -1.44 8.05 8.77
N ASP A 23 -0.45 7.51 9.46
CA ASP A 23 0.96 7.81 9.14
C ASP A 23 1.34 7.31 7.75
N SER A 24 0.82 6.15 7.35
CA SER A 24 1.05 5.61 6.00
C SER A 24 0.33 6.46 4.96
N GLN A 25 -0.89 6.90 5.26
CA GLN A 25 -1.66 7.73 4.34
C GLN A 25 -0.94 9.06 4.08
N ILE A 26 -0.50 9.70 5.15
CA ILE A 26 0.22 11.00 5.04
C ILE A 26 1.54 10.81 4.29
N ALA A 27 2.31 9.78 4.64
CA ALA A 27 3.59 9.53 3.97
C ALA A 27 3.39 9.26 2.49
N PHE A 28 2.35 8.51 2.14
CA PHE A 28 2.03 8.24 0.74
C PHE A 28 1.70 9.51 -0.02
N GLU A 29 0.82 10.35 0.57
CA GLU A 29 0.40 11.58 -0.11
C GLU A 29 1.57 12.54 -0.30
N ARG A 30 2.48 12.60 0.64
CA ARG A 30 3.69 13.43 0.51
C ARG A 30 4.60 12.90 -0.60
N TRP A 31 4.76 11.60 -0.70
CA TRP A 31 5.57 10.99 -1.74
C TRP A 31 4.93 11.14 -3.11
N ALA A 32 3.64 10.87 -3.22
CA ALA A 32 2.91 10.90 -4.49
C ALA A 32 2.57 12.31 -4.94
N LYS A 33 2.57 13.26 -4.00
CA LYS A 33 2.18 14.65 -4.23
C LYS A 33 0.74 14.75 -4.73
N THR A 34 -0.11 13.86 -4.23
CA THR A 34 -1.54 13.84 -4.54
C THR A 34 -2.26 13.09 -3.43
N SER A 35 -3.58 13.24 -3.36
CA SER A 35 -4.36 12.52 -2.36
C SER A 35 -4.47 11.04 -2.70
N ILE A 36 -4.72 10.21 -1.69
CA ILE A 36 -4.95 8.79 -1.91
C ILE A 36 -6.16 8.59 -2.83
N SER A 37 -7.23 9.37 -2.61
CA SER A 37 -8.42 9.27 -3.44
C SER A 37 -8.12 9.53 -4.91
N ALA A 38 -7.30 10.55 -5.20
CA ALA A 38 -6.93 10.85 -6.58
C ALA A 38 -5.99 9.79 -7.17
N ALA A 39 -5.06 9.29 -6.36
CA ALA A 39 -4.08 8.30 -6.82
C ALA A 39 -4.74 6.97 -7.22
N PHE A 40 -5.84 6.62 -6.58
CA PHE A 40 -6.53 5.35 -6.81
C PHE A 40 -7.94 5.54 -7.37
N ASP A 41 -8.20 6.67 -8.02
CA ASP A 41 -9.47 6.93 -8.68
C ASP A 41 -9.66 5.92 -9.83
N PRO A 42 -10.74 5.11 -9.81
CA PRO A 42 -10.96 4.13 -10.88
C PRO A 42 -11.17 4.76 -12.24
N ASN A 43 -11.57 6.04 -12.29
CA ASN A 43 -11.71 6.77 -13.54
C ASN A 43 -10.42 7.41 -14.00
N GLY A 44 -9.38 7.38 -13.18
CA GLY A 44 -8.07 7.87 -13.53
C GLY A 44 -7.22 6.75 -14.12
N LYS A 45 -5.91 6.92 -14.03
CA LYS A 45 -4.97 5.88 -14.45
C LYS A 45 -4.00 5.64 -13.30
N PRO A 46 -4.43 4.90 -12.27
CA PRO A 46 -3.57 4.65 -11.13
C PRO A 46 -2.30 3.92 -11.56
N LYS A 47 -1.17 4.33 -10.98
CA LYS A 47 0.11 3.70 -11.26
C LYS A 47 0.29 2.51 -10.36
N MET A 48 0.79 1.42 -10.91
CA MET A 48 1.12 0.24 -10.10
C MET A 48 2.13 0.59 -9.02
N GLU A 49 3.10 1.44 -9.35
CA GLU A 49 4.09 1.87 -8.37
C GLU A 49 3.44 2.49 -7.14
N SER A 50 2.38 3.27 -7.34
CA SER A 50 1.66 3.88 -6.22
C SER A 50 1.09 2.83 -5.27
N LEU A 51 0.47 1.80 -5.84
CA LEU A 51 -0.10 0.72 -5.04
C LEU A 51 0.98 -0.02 -4.25
N TYR A 52 2.07 -0.37 -4.91
CA TYR A 52 3.17 -1.08 -4.24
C TYR A 52 3.84 -0.21 -3.18
N TYR A 53 4.00 1.07 -3.44
CA TYR A 53 4.59 1.97 -2.45
C TYR A 53 3.71 2.10 -1.21
N LEU A 54 2.39 2.20 -1.41
CA LEU A 54 1.45 2.26 -0.29
C LEU A 54 1.52 0.97 0.54
N ALA A 55 1.61 -0.17 -0.12
CA ALA A 55 1.72 -1.46 0.57
C ALA A 55 3.01 -1.54 1.38
N TRP A 56 4.13 -1.08 0.82
CA TRP A 56 5.41 -1.04 1.51
C TRP A 56 5.32 -0.17 2.78
N LEU A 57 4.69 1.00 2.66
CA LEU A 57 4.50 1.88 3.81
C LEU A 57 3.65 1.22 4.89
N ALA A 58 2.56 0.53 4.48
CA ALA A 58 1.67 -0.13 5.43
C ALA A 58 2.42 -1.21 6.21
N GLU A 59 3.23 -2.01 5.53
CA GLU A 59 4.02 -3.04 6.20
C GLU A 59 5.05 -2.42 7.13
N LYS A 60 5.78 -1.43 6.66
CA LYS A 60 6.82 -0.75 7.45
C LYS A 60 6.23 -0.12 8.70
N ASN A 61 5.10 0.58 8.56
CA ASN A 61 4.49 1.30 9.67
C ASN A 61 3.66 0.41 10.60
N SER A 62 3.51 -0.86 10.24
CA SER A 62 2.88 -1.84 11.13
C SER A 62 3.86 -2.40 12.17
N GLY A 63 5.10 -1.92 12.16
CA GLY A 63 6.12 -2.35 13.12
C GLY A 63 7.06 -3.41 12.60
N LYS A 64 6.91 -3.83 11.37
CA LYS A 64 7.80 -4.83 10.79
C LYS A 64 9.06 -4.17 10.22
N THR A 65 10.16 -4.90 10.30
CA THR A 65 11.40 -4.49 9.65
C THR A 65 11.32 -4.85 8.17
N VAL A 66 11.46 -3.85 7.32
CA VAL A 66 11.39 -4.07 5.87
C VAL A 66 12.64 -3.52 5.20
N LYS A 67 12.95 -4.06 4.03
CA LYS A 67 14.03 -3.56 3.20
C LYS A 67 13.61 -2.23 2.58
N VAL A 68 14.56 -1.49 2.02
CA VAL A 68 14.22 -0.30 1.25
C VAL A 68 13.32 -0.72 0.08
N PHE A 69 12.51 0.22 -0.40
CA PHE A 69 11.45 -0.09 -1.36
C PHE A 69 11.97 -0.86 -2.59
N ASP A 70 13.07 -0.41 -3.19
CA ASP A 70 13.58 -1.02 -4.42
C ASP A 70 14.00 -2.48 -4.22
N GLU A 71 14.43 -2.85 -3.03
CA GLU A 71 14.77 -4.24 -2.72
C GLU A 71 13.55 -5.03 -2.30
N TRP A 72 12.66 -4.41 -1.53
CA TRP A 72 11.41 -5.03 -1.08
C TRP A 72 10.55 -5.48 -2.26
N ILE A 73 10.44 -4.62 -3.28
CA ILE A 73 9.54 -4.89 -4.41
C ILE A 73 9.95 -6.14 -5.19
N LYS A 74 11.22 -6.52 -5.15
CA LYS A 74 11.71 -7.70 -5.85
C LYS A 74 11.15 -9.01 -5.28
N GLU A 75 10.68 -8.98 -4.03
CA GLU A 75 10.14 -10.17 -3.36
C GLU A 75 8.63 -10.25 -3.47
N ILE A 76 8.00 -9.26 -4.07
CA ILE A 76 6.54 -9.15 -4.08
C ILE A 76 5.97 -9.69 -5.38
N ALA A 77 4.96 -10.56 -5.26
CA ALA A 77 4.26 -11.11 -6.42
C ALA A 77 3.08 -10.22 -6.82
N ALA A 78 2.32 -9.74 -5.84
CA ALA A 78 1.14 -8.92 -6.13
C ALA A 78 0.68 -8.19 -4.87
N VAL A 79 -0.04 -7.11 -5.06
CA VAL A 79 -0.66 -6.36 -3.98
C VAL A 79 -2.10 -6.05 -4.37
N GLY A 80 -3.02 -6.24 -3.42
CA GLY A 80 -4.39 -5.81 -3.56
C GLY A 80 -4.71 -4.79 -2.48
N HIS A 81 -5.79 -4.03 -2.66
CA HIS A 81 -6.26 -3.16 -1.60
C HIS A 81 -7.76 -3.35 -1.43
N GLU A 82 -8.23 -3.12 -0.21
CA GLU A 82 -9.64 -3.25 0.10
C GLU A 82 -10.06 -2.06 0.95
N ASP A 83 -11.27 -1.58 0.69
CA ASP A 83 -11.88 -0.60 1.58
C ASP A 83 -12.33 -1.33 2.84
N GLY A 84 -12.37 -0.60 3.94
CA GLY A 84 -12.70 -1.18 5.21
C GLY A 84 -14.16 -1.62 5.33
N PRO A 85 -14.46 -2.31 6.44
CA PRO A 85 -15.83 -2.75 6.69
C PRO A 85 -16.77 -1.56 6.80
N GLY A 86 -17.98 -1.72 6.36
CA GLY A 86 -18.97 -0.64 6.36
C GLY A 86 -19.19 -0.03 5.00
N ASN A 87 -18.44 -0.47 4.04
CA ASN A 87 -18.68 -0.04 2.65
C ASN A 87 -19.85 -0.76 2.04
#